data_a6b4f8c010fd5a3bd5f1aa8b89720d94
#
_entry.id   a6b4f8c010fd5a3bd5f1aa8b89720d94
#
_cell.length_a   1.000
_cell.length_b   1.000
_cell.length_c   1.000
_cell.angle_alpha   90.00
_cell.angle_beta   90.00
_cell.angle_gamma   90.00
#
_symmetry.space_group_name_H-M   'P 1'
#
loop_
_entity.id
_entity.type
_entity.pdbx_description
1 polymer ?
#
loop_
_entity_poly.entity_id
_entity_poly.type
_entity_poly.pdbx_seq_one_letter_code
_entity_poly.pdbx_strand_id
1 'polypeptide(L)'
;TMEQVIEKYFETYDANDKAFALFDKLRDYTIFTTDNSNCVSLFEWLNSVRVIDLTLYPDDTKKVIVSLILDLFYAEMRQLGSSMQIDGFRELRTMIMVDEAHQFLKKDFNSFRSIISEGRMFGVGMILSTQNASDFKTSKEDYSQFILSWVIHHVNSISKAEIANIFGASDPNADRYIDFINKAKLFESVCKIGSRIDGIRDLPFFELIQADNRFIKS
;
A
#
# COMPACT_ATOMS: atom_id res chain seq x y z
N THR A 1 14.08 24.41 -10.97
CA THR A 1 13.90 23.80 -9.63
C THR A 1 12.45 23.94 -9.21
N MET A 2 11.99 23.18 -8.24
CA MET A 2 10.64 23.30 -7.66
C MET A 2 10.40 24.71 -7.13
N GLU A 3 11.40 25.33 -6.52
CA GLU A 3 11.37 26.72 -6.07
C GLU A 3 11.08 27.70 -7.23
N GLN A 4 11.77 27.56 -8.35
CA GLN A 4 11.50 28.38 -9.55
C GLN A 4 10.10 28.17 -10.12
N VAL A 5 9.57 26.93 -10.03
CA VAL A 5 8.19 26.63 -10.43
C VAL A 5 7.22 27.30 -9.46
N ILE A 6 7.50 27.22 -8.16
CA ILE A 6 6.70 27.85 -7.11
C ILE A 6 6.75 29.38 -7.26
N GLU A 7 7.92 29.99 -7.40
CA GLU A 7 8.08 31.43 -7.61
C GLU A 7 7.32 31.91 -8.87
N LYS A 8 7.51 31.20 -9.99
CA LYS A 8 6.79 31.51 -11.22
C LYS A 8 5.27 31.35 -11.08
N TYR A 9 4.81 30.40 -10.30
CA TYR A 9 3.41 30.21 -9.99
C TYR A 9 2.88 31.37 -9.14
N PHE A 10 3.64 31.82 -8.14
CA PHE A 10 3.32 32.97 -7.30
C PHE A 10 3.21 34.29 -8.07
N GLU A 11 3.98 34.47 -9.14
CA GLU A 11 3.90 35.66 -9.99
C GLU A 11 2.64 35.68 -10.88
N THR A 12 2.00 34.51 -11.10
CA THR A 12 0.97 34.35 -12.13
C THR A 12 -0.43 34.15 -11.56
N TYR A 13 -0.58 33.73 -10.29
CA TYR A 13 -1.86 33.32 -9.72
C TYR A 13 -2.23 34.12 -8.46
N ASP A 14 -3.55 34.27 -8.23
CA ASP A 14 -4.11 34.98 -7.09
C ASP A 14 -3.81 34.21 -5.77
N ALA A 15 -3.47 34.93 -4.71
CA ALA A 15 -3.22 34.41 -3.36
C ALA A 15 -4.41 33.63 -2.76
N ASN A 16 -5.60 33.75 -3.33
CA ASN A 16 -6.79 33.01 -2.94
C ASN A 16 -6.93 31.63 -3.62
N ASP A 17 -6.00 31.25 -4.50
CA ASP A 17 -6.02 29.93 -5.13
C ASP A 17 -5.64 28.86 -4.10
N LYS A 18 -6.45 27.79 -4.04
CA LYS A 18 -6.19 26.64 -3.15
C LYS A 18 -4.85 25.95 -3.43
N ALA A 19 -4.41 25.97 -4.69
CA ALA A 19 -3.10 25.45 -5.07
C ALA A 19 -1.96 26.30 -4.51
N PHE A 20 -2.12 27.63 -4.51
CA PHE A 20 -1.17 28.55 -3.89
C PHE A 20 -0.96 28.24 -2.41
N ALA A 21 -2.04 28.14 -1.64
CA ALA A 21 -1.97 27.84 -0.21
C ALA A 21 -1.31 26.48 0.08
N LEU A 22 -1.44 25.51 -0.83
CA LEU A 22 -0.81 24.21 -0.71
C LEU A 22 0.70 24.29 -0.98
N PHE A 23 1.13 24.98 -2.04
CA PHE A 23 2.54 25.17 -2.37
C PHE A 23 3.28 26.00 -1.30
N ASP A 24 2.63 27.01 -0.75
CA ASP A 24 3.19 27.82 0.34
C ASP A 24 3.46 26.97 1.59
N LYS A 25 2.51 26.11 1.96
CA LYS A 25 2.71 25.14 3.04
C LYS A 25 3.85 24.16 2.75
N LEU A 26 3.97 23.66 1.51
CA LEU A 26 5.04 22.73 1.14
C LEU A 26 6.43 23.38 1.23
N ARG A 27 6.54 24.67 0.92
CA ARG A 27 7.76 25.46 1.07
C ARG A 27 8.22 25.50 2.53
N ASP A 28 7.31 25.72 3.47
CA ASP A 28 7.61 25.82 4.90
C ASP A 28 8.15 24.52 5.50
N TYR A 29 7.83 23.38 4.90
CA TYR A 29 8.27 22.06 5.40
C TYR A 29 9.65 21.62 4.92
N THR A 30 10.35 22.42 4.09
CA THR A 30 11.68 22.06 3.55
C THR A 30 11.80 20.63 3.00
N ILE A 31 10.70 20.12 2.44
CA ILE A 31 10.62 18.73 1.91
C ILE A 31 11.39 18.63 0.59
N PHE A 32 11.49 19.73 -0.14
CA PHE A 32 12.14 19.79 -1.44
C PHE A 32 13.49 20.48 -1.32
N THR A 33 14.50 19.93 -1.98
CA THR A 33 15.81 20.57 -2.07
C THR A 33 16.05 21.11 -3.48
N THR A 34 16.79 22.21 -3.55
CA THR A 34 17.31 22.76 -4.81
C THR A 34 18.66 22.16 -5.18
N ASP A 35 19.31 21.49 -4.22
CA ASP A 35 20.59 20.83 -4.42
C ASP A 35 20.40 19.41 -4.96
N ASN A 36 20.70 19.26 -6.25
CA ASN A 36 20.62 17.97 -6.93
C ASN A 36 21.86 17.08 -6.70
N SER A 37 22.88 17.55 -6.03
CA SER A 37 24.15 16.81 -5.84
C SER A 37 23.97 15.51 -5.05
N ASN A 38 22.96 15.48 -4.18
CA ASN A 38 22.61 14.33 -3.34
C ASN A 38 21.31 13.62 -3.77
N CYS A 39 20.75 13.99 -4.93
CA CYS A 39 19.55 13.32 -5.44
C CYS A 39 19.92 12.00 -6.10
N VAL A 40 19.29 10.93 -5.63
CA VAL A 40 19.38 9.58 -6.21
C VAL A 40 18.02 9.18 -6.75
N SER A 41 17.96 8.19 -7.65
CA SER A 41 16.69 7.64 -8.07
C SER A 41 15.94 7.02 -6.88
N LEU A 42 14.62 7.00 -6.94
CA LEU A 42 13.82 6.45 -5.84
C LEU A 42 14.13 4.96 -5.63
N PHE A 43 14.33 4.18 -6.71
CA PHE A 43 14.68 2.76 -6.61
C PHE A 43 16.08 2.54 -6.03
N GLU A 44 17.05 3.41 -6.34
CA GLU A 44 18.38 3.35 -5.73
C GLU A 44 18.30 3.67 -4.23
N TRP A 45 17.50 4.66 -3.86
CA TRP A 45 17.25 4.99 -2.45
C TRP A 45 16.56 3.84 -1.71
N LEU A 46 15.70 3.07 -2.39
CA LEU A 46 14.96 1.94 -1.84
C LEU A 46 15.76 0.62 -1.78
N ASN A 47 17.04 0.59 -2.13
CA ASN A 47 17.89 -0.60 -1.99
C ASN A 47 18.10 -1.09 -0.54
N SER A 48 17.52 -0.41 0.43
CA SER A 48 17.49 -0.82 1.85
C SER A 48 16.11 -0.53 2.45
N VAL A 49 15.88 -1.01 3.66
CA VAL A 49 14.64 -0.68 4.38
C VAL A 49 14.58 0.82 4.62
N ARG A 50 13.53 1.45 4.14
CA ARG A 50 13.25 2.87 4.31
C ARG A 50 11.89 3.04 4.98
N VAL A 51 11.82 3.91 5.96
CA VAL A 51 10.58 4.29 6.61
C VAL A 51 10.31 5.76 6.31
N ILE A 52 9.14 6.03 5.75
CA ILE A 52 8.68 7.39 5.49
C ILE A 52 7.67 7.72 6.58
N ASP A 53 8.13 8.47 7.59
CA ASP A 53 7.28 8.91 8.68
C ASP A 53 6.55 10.21 8.29
N LEU A 54 5.23 10.13 8.24
CA LEU A 54 4.37 11.25 7.89
C LEU A 54 3.57 11.81 9.08
N THR A 55 3.84 11.34 10.29
CA THR A 55 3.04 11.65 11.49
C THR A 55 2.95 13.15 11.77
N LEU A 56 4.01 13.88 11.52
CA LEU A 56 4.11 15.32 11.82
C LEU A 56 3.42 16.24 10.81
N TYR A 57 2.97 15.68 9.67
CA TYR A 57 2.37 16.50 8.61
C TYR A 57 0.85 16.51 8.67
N PRO A 58 0.20 17.65 8.37
CA PRO A 58 -1.26 17.71 8.17
C PRO A 58 -1.71 16.81 7.02
N ASP A 59 -2.96 16.37 7.04
CA ASP A 59 -3.51 15.39 6.08
C ASP A 59 -3.42 15.84 4.61
N ASP A 60 -3.60 17.12 4.34
CA ASP A 60 -3.45 17.65 2.97
C ASP A 60 -1.99 17.57 2.50
N THR A 61 -1.04 17.88 3.37
CA THR A 61 0.39 17.77 3.09
C THR A 61 0.82 16.32 2.89
N LYS A 62 0.36 15.41 3.78
CA LYS A 62 0.56 13.97 3.62
C LYS A 62 0.09 13.48 2.25
N LYS A 63 -1.10 13.92 1.83
CA LYS A 63 -1.66 13.55 0.53
C LYS A 63 -0.74 13.92 -0.62
N VAL A 64 -0.19 15.13 -0.61
CA VAL A 64 0.71 15.59 -1.68
C VAL A 64 2.02 14.82 -1.67
N ILE A 65 2.65 14.65 -0.51
CA ILE A 65 3.90 13.91 -0.38
C ILE A 65 3.72 12.48 -0.91
N VAL A 66 2.68 11.79 -0.45
CA VAL A 66 2.40 10.40 -0.86
C VAL A 66 2.08 10.33 -2.35
N SER A 67 1.29 11.27 -2.89
CA SER A 67 1.00 11.30 -4.32
C SER A 67 2.28 11.42 -5.15
N LEU A 68 3.16 12.35 -4.81
CA LEU A 68 4.42 12.55 -5.51
C LEU A 68 5.33 11.32 -5.45
N ILE A 69 5.45 10.70 -4.26
CA ILE A 69 6.26 9.49 -4.10
C ILE A 69 5.70 8.36 -4.95
N LEU A 70 4.38 8.15 -4.93
CA LEU A 70 3.75 7.09 -5.71
C LEU A 70 3.85 7.34 -7.21
N ASP A 71 3.70 8.60 -7.66
CA ASP A 71 3.81 8.96 -9.07
C ASP A 71 5.24 8.75 -9.58
N LEU A 72 6.24 9.19 -8.82
CA LEU A 72 7.66 8.95 -9.14
C LEU A 72 7.98 7.46 -9.13
N PHE A 73 7.54 6.74 -8.11
CA PHE A 73 7.75 5.29 -8.01
C PHE A 73 7.15 4.55 -9.20
N TYR A 74 5.92 4.89 -9.58
CA TYR A 74 5.26 4.27 -10.71
C TYR A 74 5.97 4.57 -12.03
N ALA A 75 6.42 5.81 -12.22
CA ALA A 75 7.16 6.21 -13.41
C ALA A 75 8.50 5.44 -13.53
N GLU A 76 9.28 5.38 -12.44
CA GLU A 76 10.54 4.64 -12.41
C GLU A 76 10.33 3.12 -12.58
N MET A 77 9.33 2.55 -11.91
CA MET A 77 8.94 1.15 -12.06
C MET A 77 8.68 0.80 -13.53
N ARG A 78 7.95 1.64 -14.24
CA ARG A 78 7.70 1.44 -15.68
C ARG A 78 8.95 1.60 -16.52
N GLN A 79 9.82 2.54 -16.20
CA GLN A 79 11.08 2.77 -16.91
C GLN A 79 12.04 1.58 -16.77
N LEU A 80 12.09 0.96 -15.60
CA LEU A 80 12.89 -0.25 -15.35
C LEU A 80 12.37 -1.47 -16.12
N GLY A 81 11.13 -1.45 -16.57
CA GLY A 81 10.50 -2.54 -17.29
C GLY A 81 10.23 -3.78 -16.46
N SER A 82 9.70 -4.81 -17.10
CA SER A 82 9.30 -6.06 -16.44
C SER A 82 10.46 -6.71 -15.70
N SER A 83 10.18 -7.26 -14.51
CA SER A 83 11.18 -8.03 -13.76
C SER A 83 11.49 -9.37 -14.45
N MET A 84 12.68 -9.89 -14.18
CA MET A 84 13.09 -11.18 -14.71
C MET A 84 12.18 -12.30 -14.20
N GLN A 85 12.06 -13.33 -15.02
CA GLN A 85 11.33 -14.53 -14.64
C GLN A 85 12.32 -15.69 -14.62
N ILE A 86 12.47 -16.34 -13.47
CA ILE A 86 13.37 -17.46 -13.24
C ILE A 86 12.50 -18.61 -12.72
N ASP A 87 12.54 -19.76 -13.40
CA ASP A 87 11.78 -20.97 -13.02
C ASP A 87 10.29 -20.75 -12.76
N GLY A 88 9.66 -19.89 -13.59
CA GLY A 88 8.24 -19.56 -13.46
C GLY A 88 7.92 -18.48 -12.41
N PHE A 89 8.89 -18.06 -11.62
CA PHE A 89 8.74 -17.02 -10.59
C PHE A 89 9.31 -15.69 -11.08
N ARG A 90 8.64 -14.61 -10.73
CA ARG A 90 9.17 -13.26 -10.97
C ARG A 90 10.08 -12.84 -9.84
N GLU A 91 11.20 -12.24 -10.21
CA GLU A 91 12.10 -11.59 -9.28
C GLU A 91 11.34 -10.46 -8.54
N LEU A 92 11.41 -10.48 -7.22
CA LEU A 92 10.91 -9.40 -6.37
C LEU A 92 12.00 -8.34 -6.23
N ARG A 93 11.76 -7.15 -6.77
CA ARG A 93 12.69 -6.01 -6.70
C ARG A 93 12.44 -5.15 -5.48
N THR A 94 11.18 -4.95 -5.13
CA THR A 94 10.79 -4.03 -4.06
C THR A 94 9.51 -4.50 -3.40
N MET A 95 9.43 -4.30 -2.09
CA MET A 95 8.22 -4.51 -1.29
C MET A 95 7.80 -3.16 -0.68
N ILE A 96 6.58 -2.76 -0.92
CA ILE A 96 5.96 -1.57 -0.32
C ILE A 96 5.04 -2.02 0.80
N MET A 97 5.25 -1.51 2.00
CA MET A 97 4.34 -1.70 3.12
C MET A 97 3.63 -0.39 3.44
N VAL A 98 2.31 -0.44 3.46
CA VAL A 98 1.47 0.72 3.78
C VAL A 98 0.66 0.39 5.02
N ASP A 99 1.02 1.02 6.13
CA ASP A 99 0.26 0.93 7.36
C ASP A 99 -0.93 1.90 7.33
N GLU A 100 -2.04 1.53 7.98
CA GLU A 100 -3.30 2.28 7.94
C GLU A 100 -3.75 2.63 6.51
N ALA A 101 -3.66 1.65 5.61
CA ALA A 101 -3.88 1.81 4.17
C ALA A 101 -5.23 2.46 3.82
N HIS A 102 -6.25 2.33 4.70
CA HIS A 102 -7.56 2.95 4.51
C HIS A 102 -7.50 4.47 4.33
N GLN A 103 -6.48 5.14 4.91
CA GLN A 103 -6.28 6.58 4.74
C GLN A 103 -5.91 6.95 3.30
N PHE A 104 -5.25 6.03 2.58
CA PHE A 104 -4.79 6.24 1.22
C PHE A 104 -5.76 5.66 0.18
N LEU A 105 -6.35 4.51 0.46
CA LEU A 105 -7.34 3.87 -0.42
C LEU A 105 -8.53 4.79 -0.70
N LYS A 106 -9.04 5.50 0.33
CA LYS A 106 -10.15 6.45 0.20
C LYS A 106 -9.81 7.72 -0.59
N LYS A 107 -8.52 8.06 -0.73
CA LYS A 107 -8.07 9.27 -1.43
C LYS A 107 -7.88 9.08 -2.94
N ASP A 108 -7.99 7.85 -3.43
CA ASP A 108 -8.00 7.48 -4.84
C ASP A 108 -6.78 8.01 -5.62
N PHE A 109 -5.59 7.61 -5.20
CA PHE A 109 -4.36 7.89 -5.94
C PHE A 109 -4.26 6.96 -7.16
N ASN A 110 -4.27 7.52 -8.36
CA ASN A 110 -4.18 6.73 -9.61
C ASN A 110 -2.93 5.84 -9.64
N SER A 111 -1.78 6.37 -9.26
CA SER A 111 -0.51 5.62 -9.25
C SER A 111 -0.53 4.49 -8.23
N PHE A 112 -1.17 4.68 -7.07
CA PHE A 112 -1.35 3.62 -6.08
C PHE A 112 -2.16 2.46 -6.64
N ARG A 113 -3.27 2.77 -7.29
CA ARG A 113 -4.11 1.78 -7.97
C ARG A 113 -3.32 1.02 -9.04
N SER A 114 -2.58 1.73 -9.87
CA SER A 114 -1.74 1.13 -10.92
C SER A 114 -0.65 0.24 -10.34
N ILE A 115 0.00 0.65 -9.25
CA ILE A 115 1.01 -0.16 -8.56
C ILE A 115 0.38 -1.45 -8.01
N ILE A 116 -0.79 -1.38 -7.39
CA ILE A 116 -1.49 -2.57 -6.87
C ILE A 116 -1.84 -3.55 -8.01
N SER A 117 -2.35 -3.04 -9.14
CA SER A 117 -2.82 -3.88 -10.24
C SER A 117 -1.70 -4.43 -11.12
N GLU A 118 -0.66 -3.65 -11.36
CA GLU A 118 0.41 -3.93 -12.34
C GLU A 118 1.76 -4.29 -11.70
N GLY A 119 1.98 -3.91 -10.43
CA GLY A 119 3.29 -3.99 -9.76
C GLY A 119 3.94 -5.37 -9.85
N ARG A 120 3.14 -6.44 -9.82
CA ARG A 120 3.64 -7.80 -9.97
C ARG A 120 4.47 -7.99 -11.25
N MET A 121 4.06 -7.39 -12.37
CA MET A 121 4.78 -7.48 -13.63
C MET A 121 6.18 -6.86 -13.52
N PHE A 122 6.32 -5.85 -12.70
CA PHE A 122 7.57 -5.11 -12.49
C PHE A 122 8.39 -5.60 -11.29
N GLY A 123 7.94 -6.67 -10.62
CA GLY A 123 8.60 -7.20 -9.43
C GLY A 123 8.36 -6.38 -8.17
N VAL A 124 7.22 -5.69 -8.11
CA VAL A 124 6.80 -4.91 -6.94
C VAL A 124 5.73 -5.70 -6.18
N GLY A 125 5.99 -5.98 -4.91
CA GLY A 125 5.02 -6.51 -3.97
C GLY A 125 4.44 -5.41 -3.08
N MET A 126 3.23 -5.64 -2.55
CA MET A 126 2.60 -4.72 -1.61
C MET A 126 2.04 -5.47 -0.41
N ILE A 127 2.23 -4.88 0.77
CA ILE A 127 1.57 -5.27 2.01
C ILE A 127 0.74 -4.08 2.47
N LEU A 128 -0.55 -4.28 2.62
CA LEU A 128 -1.48 -3.25 3.07
C LEU A 128 -2.07 -3.67 4.40
N SER A 129 -1.94 -2.86 5.43
CA SER A 129 -2.58 -3.10 6.72
C SER A 129 -3.74 -2.12 6.95
N THR A 130 -4.81 -2.62 7.55
CA THR A 130 -5.97 -1.83 7.93
C THR A 130 -6.72 -2.51 9.07
N GLN A 131 -7.57 -1.77 9.74
CA GLN A 131 -8.34 -2.28 10.88
C GLN A 131 -9.62 -3.01 10.43
N ASN A 132 -10.14 -2.73 9.22
CA ASN A 132 -11.37 -3.33 8.73
C ASN A 132 -11.19 -3.86 7.32
N ALA A 133 -11.70 -5.06 7.05
CA ALA A 133 -11.69 -5.65 5.72
C ALA A 133 -12.49 -4.82 4.68
N SER A 134 -13.54 -4.15 5.13
CA SER A 134 -14.36 -3.26 4.31
C SER A 134 -13.62 -2.03 3.77
N ASP A 135 -12.50 -1.65 4.37
CA ASP A 135 -11.69 -0.50 3.92
C ASP A 135 -11.08 -0.70 2.53
N PHE A 136 -10.92 -1.96 2.10
CA PHE A 136 -10.45 -2.28 0.74
C PHE A 136 -11.48 -2.01 -0.35
N LYS A 137 -12.73 -1.73 0.02
CA LYS A 137 -13.79 -1.37 -0.91
C LYS A 137 -14.13 0.10 -0.76
N THR A 138 -13.86 0.86 -1.80
CA THR A 138 -14.21 2.28 -1.88
C THR A 138 -15.42 2.49 -2.79
N SER A 139 -15.91 3.72 -2.89
CA SER A 139 -17.00 4.06 -3.84
C SER A 139 -16.60 3.92 -5.31
N LYS A 140 -15.29 3.91 -5.61
CA LYS A 140 -14.77 3.88 -6.97
C LYS A 140 -14.12 2.55 -7.35
N GLU A 141 -13.58 1.83 -6.38
CA GLU A 141 -12.78 0.62 -6.64
C GLU A 141 -12.94 -0.39 -5.50
N ASP A 142 -12.89 -1.66 -5.86
CA ASP A 142 -12.77 -2.79 -4.95
C ASP A 142 -11.34 -3.35 -5.02
N TYR A 143 -10.48 -2.87 -4.13
CA TYR A 143 -9.08 -3.29 -4.08
C TYR A 143 -8.91 -4.73 -3.61
N SER A 144 -9.92 -5.32 -2.94
CA SER A 144 -9.86 -6.70 -2.44
C SER A 144 -9.63 -7.72 -3.56
N GLN A 145 -10.08 -7.42 -4.80
CA GLN A 145 -9.90 -8.27 -5.96
C GLN A 145 -8.42 -8.42 -6.42
N PHE A 146 -7.57 -7.50 -6.04
CA PHE A 146 -6.14 -7.55 -6.36
C PHE A 146 -5.30 -8.23 -5.27
N ILE A 147 -5.90 -8.47 -4.09
CA ILE A 147 -5.22 -9.05 -2.93
C ILE A 147 -5.30 -10.57 -3.02
N LEU A 148 -4.14 -11.21 -3.12
CA LEU A 148 -4.04 -12.65 -3.22
C LEU A 148 -3.96 -13.34 -1.85
N SER A 149 -3.27 -12.72 -0.91
CA SER A 149 -3.03 -13.28 0.42
C SER A 149 -3.57 -12.37 1.51
N TRP A 150 -4.16 -12.96 2.53
CA TRP A 150 -4.76 -12.26 3.64
C TRP A 150 -4.23 -12.81 4.95
N VAL A 151 -3.89 -11.92 5.86
CA VAL A 151 -3.58 -12.22 7.26
C VAL A 151 -4.58 -11.45 8.11
N ILE A 152 -5.45 -12.16 8.80
CA ILE A 152 -6.57 -11.58 9.55
C ILE A 152 -6.34 -11.88 11.02
N HIS A 153 -6.04 -10.84 11.78
CA HIS A 153 -5.96 -10.88 13.23
C HIS A 153 -7.35 -10.75 13.85
N HIS A 154 -7.42 -10.75 15.18
CA HIS A 154 -8.66 -10.49 15.89
C HIS A 154 -9.28 -9.16 15.44
N VAL A 155 -10.56 -9.20 15.09
CA VAL A 155 -11.39 -8.02 14.87
C VAL A 155 -12.68 -8.16 15.68
N ASN A 156 -13.21 -7.06 16.16
CA ASN A 156 -14.41 -7.07 17.01
C ASN A 156 -15.66 -7.60 16.31
N SER A 157 -15.73 -7.41 14.99
CA SER A 157 -16.79 -7.97 14.16
C SER A 157 -16.32 -8.10 12.72
N ILE A 158 -16.64 -9.21 12.09
CA ILE A 158 -16.47 -9.44 10.65
C ILE A 158 -17.76 -10.05 10.12
N SER A 159 -18.25 -9.52 9.02
CA SER A 159 -19.50 -9.96 8.41
C SER A 159 -19.31 -11.16 7.48
N LYS A 160 -20.39 -11.93 7.24
CA LYS A 160 -20.37 -12.99 6.24
C LYS A 160 -20.02 -12.49 4.84
N ALA A 161 -20.41 -11.25 4.50
CA ALA A 161 -20.09 -10.65 3.21
C ALA A 161 -18.59 -10.36 3.07
N GLU A 162 -17.91 -9.90 4.13
CA GLU A 162 -16.47 -9.70 4.13
C GLU A 162 -15.73 -11.03 4.02
N ILE A 163 -16.16 -12.05 4.75
CA ILE A 163 -15.62 -13.42 4.63
C ILE A 163 -15.83 -13.95 3.20
N ALA A 164 -17.00 -13.77 2.62
CA ALA A 164 -17.26 -14.18 1.25
C ALA A 164 -16.37 -13.48 0.23
N ASN A 165 -16.07 -12.21 0.43
CA ASN A 165 -15.13 -11.46 -0.43
C ASN A 165 -13.70 -11.98 -0.30
N ILE A 166 -13.27 -12.33 0.91
CA ILE A 166 -11.91 -12.79 1.19
C ILE A 166 -11.73 -14.25 0.74
N PHE A 167 -12.63 -15.14 1.15
CA PHE A 167 -12.47 -16.59 1.01
C PHE A 167 -13.24 -17.17 -0.19
N GLY A 168 -14.23 -16.47 -0.68
CA GLY A 168 -15.15 -16.89 -1.73
C GLY A 168 -16.58 -17.02 -1.22
N ALA A 169 -17.52 -16.59 -2.05
CA ALA A 169 -18.95 -16.50 -1.68
C ALA A 169 -19.61 -17.84 -1.29
N SER A 170 -19.03 -18.98 -1.71
CA SER A 170 -19.61 -20.32 -1.49
C SER A 170 -18.81 -21.17 -0.49
N ASP A 171 -17.92 -20.56 0.31
CA ASP A 171 -17.13 -21.34 1.27
C ASP A 171 -18.04 -21.86 2.40
N PRO A 172 -18.19 -23.19 2.57
CA PRO A 172 -19.04 -23.76 3.61
C PRO A 172 -18.53 -23.52 5.01
N ASN A 173 -17.27 -23.08 5.17
CA ASN A 173 -16.64 -22.82 6.45
C ASN A 173 -16.73 -21.36 6.91
N ALA A 174 -17.50 -20.51 6.22
CA ALA A 174 -17.57 -19.08 6.52
C ALA A 174 -17.89 -18.78 8.00
N ASP A 175 -18.84 -19.50 8.59
CA ASP A 175 -19.19 -19.32 10.01
C ASP A 175 -18.05 -19.74 10.95
N ARG A 176 -17.27 -20.74 10.57
CA ARG A 176 -16.10 -21.19 11.33
C ARG A 176 -14.99 -20.16 11.30
N TYR A 177 -14.75 -19.51 10.15
CA TYR A 177 -13.76 -18.43 10.06
C TYR A 177 -14.15 -17.23 10.90
N ILE A 178 -15.42 -16.84 10.88
CA ILE A 178 -15.93 -15.77 11.73
C ILE A 178 -15.69 -16.08 13.22
N ASP A 179 -16.03 -17.29 13.64
CA ASP A 179 -15.84 -17.72 15.02
C ASP A 179 -14.36 -17.70 15.44
N PHE A 180 -13.46 -18.18 14.56
CA PHE A 180 -12.02 -18.12 14.80
C PHE A 180 -11.49 -16.69 14.89
N ILE A 181 -11.85 -15.82 13.94
CA ILE A 181 -11.38 -14.44 13.91
C ILE A 181 -11.84 -13.67 15.14
N ASN A 182 -13.11 -13.84 15.52
CA ASN A 182 -13.67 -13.16 16.70
C ASN A 182 -13.10 -13.66 18.03
N LYS A 183 -12.58 -14.88 18.07
CA LYS A 183 -11.99 -15.51 19.27
C LYS A 183 -10.46 -15.51 19.26
N ALA A 184 -9.84 -15.08 18.17
CA ALA A 184 -8.39 -15.06 18.04
C ALA A 184 -7.75 -14.28 19.20
N LYS A 185 -6.75 -14.88 19.82
CA LYS A 185 -5.98 -14.27 20.91
C LYS A 185 -4.92 -13.33 20.33
N LEU A 186 -4.26 -12.63 21.21
CA LEU A 186 -3.09 -11.81 20.85
C LEU A 186 -2.07 -12.71 20.12
N PHE A 187 -1.59 -12.26 18.96
CA PHE A 187 -0.66 -12.97 18.05
C PHE A 187 -1.22 -14.20 17.34
N GLU A 188 -2.52 -14.43 17.40
CA GLU A 188 -3.19 -15.42 16.54
C GLU A 188 -3.78 -14.72 15.31
N SER A 189 -3.73 -15.41 14.17
CA SER A 189 -4.29 -14.92 12.91
C SER A 189 -4.78 -16.07 12.04
N VAL A 190 -5.73 -15.75 11.19
CA VAL A 190 -6.18 -16.63 10.10
C VAL A 190 -5.54 -16.16 8.83
N CYS A 191 -4.82 -17.05 8.14
CA CYS A 191 -4.16 -16.74 6.90
C CYS A 191 -4.85 -17.42 5.71
N LYS A 192 -5.09 -16.64 4.66
CA LYS A 192 -5.39 -17.15 3.33
C LYS A 192 -4.20 -16.82 2.44
N ILE A 193 -3.58 -17.84 1.88
CA ILE A 193 -2.47 -17.68 0.95
C ILE A 193 -2.98 -17.99 -0.45
N GLY A 194 -2.91 -16.99 -1.34
CA GLY A 194 -3.16 -17.18 -2.75
C GLY A 194 -1.87 -17.46 -3.48
N SER A 195 -1.67 -18.71 -3.92
CA SER A 195 -0.55 -19.08 -4.77
C SER A 195 -1.03 -19.53 -6.15
N ARG A 196 -0.16 -19.36 -7.14
CA ARG A 196 -0.28 -20.00 -8.44
C ARG A 196 1.02 -20.74 -8.68
N ILE A 197 0.97 -22.07 -8.63
CA ILE A 197 2.07 -22.93 -9.01
C ILE A 197 1.64 -23.62 -10.31
N ASP A 198 2.45 -23.55 -11.35
CA ASP A 198 2.27 -24.23 -12.65
C ASP A 198 0.91 -23.99 -13.34
N GLY A 199 0.33 -22.80 -13.18
CA GLY A 199 -0.94 -22.44 -13.77
C GLY A 199 -2.17 -23.03 -13.09
N ILE A 200 -2.01 -23.85 -12.08
CA ILE A 200 -3.06 -24.38 -11.23
C ILE A 200 -3.39 -23.34 -10.17
N ARG A 201 -4.65 -22.99 -10.02
CA ARG A 201 -5.10 -22.26 -8.84
C ARG A 201 -5.05 -23.21 -7.68
N ASP A 202 -4.09 -23.02 -6.78
CA ASP A 202 -4.13 -23.74 -5.53
C ASP A 202 -5.40 -23.36 -4.78
N LEU A 203 -5.98 -24.38 -4.15
CA LEU A 203 -7.08 -24.14 -3.21
C LEU A 203 -6.54 -23.23 -2.09
N PRO A 204 -7.35 -22.28 -1.61
CA PRO A 204 -6.94 -21.44 -0.50
C PRO A 204 -6.51 -22.32 0.68
N PHE A 205 -5.31 -22.10 1.13
CA PHE A 205 -4.77 -22.76 2.31
C PHE A 205 -5.03 -21.89 3.54
N PHE A 206 -5.54 -22.48 4.60
CA PHE A 206 -5.84 -21.81 5.85
C PHE A 206 -4.99 -22.39 6.95
N GLU A 207 -4.26 -21.53 7.61
CA GLU A 207 -3.49 -21.89 8.77
C GLU A 207 -3.72 -20.86 9.88
N LEU A 208 -3.91 -21.35 11.11
CA LEU A 208 -3.82 -20.51 12.28
C LEU A 208 -2.34 -20.33 12.60
N ILE A 209 -1.83 -19.15 12.36
CA ILE A 209 -0.45 -18.80 12.69
C ILE A 209 -0.42 -18.10 14.03
N GLN A 210 0.36 -18.65 14.96
CA GLN A 210 0.71 -17.98 16.20
C GLN A 210 2.07 -17.31 16.00
N ALA A 211 2.14 -15.99 16.15
CA ALA A 211 3.42 -15.27 16.05
C ALA A 211 4.36 -15.69 17.19
N ASP A 212 5.63 -15.86 16.85
CA ASP A 212 6.64 -16.23 17.82
C ASP A 212 6.94 -15.07 18.77
N ASN A 213 6.80 -15.32 20.06
CA ASN A 213 7.04 -14.34 21.13
C ASN A 213 8.50 -13.84 21.22
N ARG A 214 9.42 -14.41 20.45
CA ARG A 214 10.84 -14.01 20.47
C ARG A 214 11.09 -12.58 20.00
N PHE A 215 10.19 -12.03 19.21
CA PHE A 215 10.30 -10.65 18.66
C PHE A 215 9.66 -9.56 19.55
N ILE A 216 9.08 -9.94 20.70
CA ILE A 216 8.31 -9.02 21.55
C ILE A 216 9.08 -8.58 22.80
N LYS A 217 10.28 -9.15 23.01
CA LYS A 217 11.17 -8.75 24.10
C LYS A 217 12.23 -7.78 23.59
N SER A 218 11.86 -6.52 23.46
CA SER A 218 12.81 -5.42 23.44
C SER A 218 12.19 -4.23 24.18
#